data_85448ce064700192805d3acba6c813cb
#
_entry.id   85448ce064700192805d3acba6c813cb
#
_cell.length_a   1.000
_cell.length_b   1.000
_cell.length_c   1.000
_cell.angle_alpha   90.00
_cell.angle_beta   90.00
_cell.angle_gamma   90.00
#
_symmetry.space_group_name_H-M   'P 1'
#
loop_
_entity.id
_entity.type
_entity.pdbx_description
1 polymer ?
#
loop_
_entity_poly.entity_id
_entity_poly.type
_entity_poly.pdbx_seq_one_letter_code
_entity_poly.pdbx_strand_id
1 'polypeptide(L)'
;MRRENRFDRTMLAAIFTLAWPTMLEQLTQTAVQYIDTAMVGSLGTAATAAVGATSTVNWMIGSVVSAVGVGFLAFIARQFGAGRPDRARQASAQACLAALVLGTLLTVLTLAAAGQVPVWMQVDPGIRDMASRYFRILYLPMLFRTASILFGMVLRSAGDSRTPMRVGLVVNGLNVTLNFLLIYPARTVSLAGLTVRIPGAGLGVEGAAWASAAAFVYGGIALSIALWRHPAVSPRGCRFRPDREVLRACGRVALPNLGQRLATTLGYVVFASMINSLGGVSTAAHTVANTVESLFYIPGYGMQTAAATLSGNAYGARDHDRLKRLGGTVIRLELALMIVSGSLLFLFAEPLVRIFSSDESVIRLGTTVLRMVAVSEPFYGIPIVVEGLMQGVGRTVAPFVYNVAGMWAVRIAGTFICIRYFGLGLVAAWGCMISHNLVLFVLFARHYLSGRWDPFYRQKTV
;
A
#
# COMPACT_ATOMS: atom_id res chain seq x y z
N MET A 1 -1.27 -16.19 38.45
CA MET A 1 -1.63 -14.94 37.80
C MET A 1 -0.57 -13.83 37.86
N ARG A 2 0.73 -14.09 37.99
CA ARG A 2 1.79 -13.03 38.10
C ARG A 2 2.90 -13.12 37.03
N ARG A 3 2.71 -13.80 35.88
CA ARG A 3 3.68 -13.89 34.76
C ARG A 3 3.20 -13.31 33.42
N GLU A 4 2.02 -12.71 33.34
CA GLU A 4 1.42 -12.25 32.07
C GLU A 4 1.82 -10.82 31.64
N ASN A 5 2.56 -10.07 32.45
CA ASN A 5 2.81 -8.64 32.17
C ASN A 5 4.26 -8.28 31.81
N ARG A 6 5.12 -9.25 31.51
CA ARG A 6 6.39 -8.92 30.85
C ARG A 6 6.15 -8.91 29.33
N PHE A 7 6.25 -7.72 28.73
CA PHE A 7 6.49 -7.60 27.29
C PHE A 7 7.58 -8.62 26.92
N ASP A 8 7.20 -9.64 26.17
CA ASP A 8 8.15 -10.64 25.72
C ASP A 8 9.13 -9.95 24.77
N ARG A 9 10.34 -9.66 25.25
CA ARG A 9 11.37 -8.92 24.51
C ARG A 9 11.70 -9.58 23.18
N THR A 10 11.60 -10.89 23.11
CA THR A 10 11.80 -11.69 21.89
C THR A 10 10.67 -11.42 20.89
N MET A 11 9.45 -11.35 21.33
CA MET A 11 8.28 -11.03 20.47
C MET A 11 8.33 -9.60 19.98
N LEU A 12 8.65 -8.65 20.86
CA LEU A 12 8.84 -7.24 20.47
C LEU A 12 9.95 -7.09 19.43
N ALA A 13 11.10 -7.74 19.64
CA ALA A 13 12.20 -7.72 18.69
C ALA A 13 11.80 -8.33 17.35
N ALA A 14 11.03 -9.43 17.34
CA ALA A 14 10.54 -10.06 16.12
C ALA A 14 9.56 -9.15 15.36
N ILE A 15 8.60 -8.53 16.05
CA ILE A 15 7.67 -7.58 15.44
C ILE A 15 8.44 -6.40 14.85
N PHE A 16 9.32 -5.79 15.65
CA PHE A 16 10.06 -4.61 15.22
C PHE A 16 10.99 -4.91 14.04
N THR A 17 11.70 -6.04 14.06
CA THR A 17 12.60 -6.46 12.98
C THR A 17 11.88 -6.60 11.63
N LEU A 18 10.61 -6.97 11.62
CA LEU A 18 9.81 -7.08 10.40
C LEU A 18 9.10 -5.77 10.03
N ALA A 19 8.63 -5.02 11.03
CA ALA A 19 7.80 -3.84 10.81
C ALA A 19 8.61 -2.63 10.33
N TRP A 20 9.72 -2.26 11.04
CA TRP A 20 10.44 -1.02 10.71
C TRP A 20 11.01 -0.97 9.29
N PRO A 21 11.55 -2.07 8.70
CA PRO A 21 12.00 -2.00 7.32
C PRO A 21 10.86 -1.75 6.34
N THR A 22 9.71 -2.39 6.58
CA THR A 22 8.52 -2.21 5.75
C THR A 22 7.93 -0.80 5.91
N MET A 23 7.93 -0.25 7.13
CA MET A 23 7.52 1.14 7.38
C MET A 23 8.41 2.13 6.62
N LEU A 24 9.73 1.98 6.72
CA LEU A 24 10.68 2.85 6.04
C LEU A 24 10.53 2.78 4.51
N GLU A 25 10.36 1.57 3.97
CA GLU A 25 10.12 1.35 2.55
C GLU A 25 8.86 2.07 2.08
N GLN A 26 7.75 1.92 2.80
CA GLN A 26 6.47 2.57 2.48
C GLN A 26 6.55 4.10 2.56
N LEU A 27 7.15 4.63 3.63
CA LEU A 27 7.35 6.08 3.77
C LEU A 27 8.22 6.65 2.64
N THR A 28 9.32 5.96 2.31
CA THR A 28 10.21 6.39 1.22
C THR A 28 9.51 6.32 -0.13
N GLN A 29 8.74 5.26 -0.39
CA GLN A 29 7.95 5.12 -1.61
C GLN A 29 6.94 6.26 -1.76
N THR A 30 6.26 6.62 -0.67
CA THR A 30 5.30 7.74 -0.66
C THR A 30 6.00 9.07 -0.91
N ALA A 31 7.15 9.32 -0.26
CA ALA A 31 7.94 10.53 -0.47
C ALA A 31 8.38 10.66 -1.94
N VAL A 32 8.84 9.57 -2.55
CA VAL A 32 9.25 9.57 -3.97
C VAL A 32 8.06 9.84 -4.89
N GLN A 33 6.88 9.30 -4.58
CA GLN A 33 5.68 9.59 -5.36
C GLN A 33 5.34 11.09 -5.37
N TYR A 34 5.55 11.78 -4.24
CA TYR A 34 5.37 13.25 -4.19
C TYR A 34 6.46 13.99 -4.95
N ILE A 35 7.71 13.55 -4.87
CA ILE A 35 8.82 14.12 -5.65
C ILE A 35 8.53 13.97 -7.15
N ASP A 36 8.12 12.79 -7.60
CA ASP A 36 7.74 12.53 -8.99
C ASP A 36 6.63 13.47 -9.46
N THR A 37 5.57 13.61 -8.63
CA THR A 37 4.45 14.51 -8.92
C THR A 37 4.91 15.97 -9.02
N ALA A 38 5.79 16.42 -8.15
CA ALA A 38 6.35 17.77 -8.17
C ALA A 38 7.24 18.00 -9.40
N MET A 39 8.06 17.00 -9.76
CA MET A 39 8.95 17.08 -10.94
C MET A 39 8.13 17.12 -12.23
N VAL A 40 7.10 16.30 -12.36
CA VAL A 40 6.16 16.35 -13.51
C VAL A 40 5.35 17.63 -13.50
N GLY A 41 4.94 18.11 -12.32
CA GLY A 41 4.22 19.36 -12.14
C GLY A 41 4.98 20.58 -12.66
N SER A 42 6.30 20.57 -12.56
CA SER A 42 7.16 21.64 -13.10
C SER A 42 7.16 21.73 -14.63
N LEU A 43 6.68 20.69 -15.34
CA LEU A 43 6.52 20.69 -16.81
C LEU A 43 5.21 21.37 -17.28
N GLY A 44 4.32 21.69 -16.33
CA GLY A 44 3.04 22.37 -16.60
C GLY A 44 1.80 21.50 -16.38
N THR A 45 0.64 22.14 -16.53
CA THR A 45 -0.67 21.55 -16.23
C THR A 45 -1.03 20.37 -17.13
N ALA A 46 -0.66 20.43 -18.42
CA ALA A 46 -0.88 19.34 -19.37
C ALA A 46 -0.15 18.05 -18.98
N ALA A 47 1.12 18.17 -18.55
CA ALA A 47 1.92 17.05 -18.06
C ALA A 47 1.32 16.43 -16.80
N THR A 48 0.94 17.27 -15.86
CA THR A 48 0.31 16.83 -14.61
C THR A 48 -1.03 16.13 -14.87
N ALA A 49 -1.84 16.66 -15.76
CA ALA A 49 -3.12 16.06 -16.14
C ALA A 49 -2.93 14.69 -16.82
N ALA A 50 -1.97 14.57 -17.74
CA ALA A 50 -1.68 13.30 -18.43
C ALA A 50 -1.22 12.20 -17.46
N VAL A 51 -0.33 12.52 -16.52
CA VAL A 51 0.13 11.56 -15.50
C VAL A 51 -0.96 11.25 -14.48
N GLY A 52 -1.65 12.28 -13.98
CA GLY A 52 -2.72 12.14 -12.98
C GLY A 52 -3.87 11.25 -13.46
N ALA A 53 -4.27 11.37 -14.72
CA ALA A 53 -5.33 10.55 -15.31
C ALA A 53 -4.99 9.05 -15.30
N THR A 54 -3.71 8.67 -15.39
CA THR A 54 -3.29 7.27 -15.37
C THR A 54 -3.09 6.71 -13.97
N SER A 55 -3.05 7.57 -12.95
CA SER A 55 -2.71 7.18 -11.57
C SER A 55 -3.73 6.20 -10.95
N THR A 56 -5.03 6.41 -11.16
CA THR A 56 -6.09 5.51 -10.66
C THR A 56 -5.93 4.09 -11.21
N VAL A 57 -5.65 3.96 -12.50
CA VAL A 57 -5.41 2.65 -13.13
C VAL A 57 -4.13 2.02 -12.57
N ASN A 58 -3.11 2.82 -12.31
CA ASN A 58 -1.86 2.38 -11.69
C ASN A 58 -2.09 1.79 -10.29
N TRP A 59 -2.86 2.47 -9.44
CA TRP A 59 -3.25 1.98 -8.12
C TRP A 59 -4.05 0.67 -8.19
N MET A 60 -5.00 0.58 -9.12
CA MET A 60 -5.82 -0.61 -9.31
C MET A 60 -4.97 -1.82 -9.70
N ILE A 61 -4.07 -1.68 -10.68
CA ILE A 61 -3.16 -2.76 -11.12
C ILE A 61 -2.21 -3.18 -9.99
N GLY A 62 -1.64 -2.22 -9.28
CA GLY A 62 -0.80 -2.49 -8.09
C GLY A 62 -1.54 -3.27 -7.00
N SER A 63 -2.81 -2.97 -6.80
CA SER A 63 -3.68 -3.65 -5.84
C SER A 63 -3.93 -5.11 -6.21
N VAL A 64 -4.11 -5.43 -7.50
CA VAL A 64 -4.25 -6.82 -8.00
C VAL A 64 -3.02 -7.63 -7.65
N VAL A 65 -1.84 -7.14 -8.00
CA VAL A 65 -0.57 -7.84 -7.75
C VAL A 65 -0.31 -8.00 -6.25
N SER A 66 -0.57 -6.95 -5.48
CA SER A 66 -0.39 -6.97 -4.02
C SER A 66 -1.31 -8.00 -3.34
N ALA A 67 -2.57 -8.12 -3.78
CA ALA A 67 -3.50 -9.10 -3.24
C ALA A 67 -3.03 -10.54 -3.45
N VAL A 68 -2.48 -10.85 -4.63
CA VAL A 68 -1.86 -12.16 -4.92
C VAL A 68 -0.64 -12.36 -4.01
N GLY A 69 0.19 -11.33 -3.83
CA GLY A 69 1.35 -11.36 -2.93
C GLY A 69 0.99 -11.70 -1.49
N VAL A 70 -0.09 -11.14 -0.96
CA VAL A 70 -0.61 -11.46 0.40
C VAL A 70 -1.00 -12.94 0.50
N GLY A 71 -1.57 -13.52 -0.54
CA GLY A 71 -1.87 -14.96 -0.60
C GLY A 71 -0.62 -15.83 -0.42
N PHE A 72 0.45 -15.52 -1.15
CA PHE A 72 1.74 -16.23 -1.02
C PHE A 72 2.39 -15.97 0.35
N LEU A 73 2.39 -14.72 0.83
CA LEU A 73 2.91 -14.38 2.15
C LEU A 73 2.26 -15.23 3.24
N ALA A 74 0.94 -15.28 3.28
CA ALA A 74 0.19 -16.03 4.28
C ALA A 74 0.46 -17.55 4.19
N PHE A 75 0.52 -18.10 2.99
CA PHE A 75 0.78 -19.54 2.79
C PHE A 75 2.21 -19.90 3.22
N ILE A 76 3.20 -19.18 2.73
CA ILE A 76 4.62 -19.46 3.00
C ILE A 76 4.93 -19.27 4.50
N ALA A 77 4.42 -18.20 5.12
CA ALA A 77 4.60 -17.98 6.56
C ALA A 77 4.05 -19.17 7.39
N ARG A 78 2.89 -19.72 7.00
CA ARG A 78 2.32 -20.91 7.63
C ARG A 78 3.20 -22.16 7.45
N GLN A 79 3.79 -22.35 6.26
CA GLN A 79 4.68 -23.51 6.04
C GLN A 79 5.96 -23.41 6.87
N PHE A 80 6.51 -22.21 7.02
CA PHE A 80 7.66 -22.00 7.92
C PHE A 80 7.30 -22.31 9.37
N GLY A 81 6.18 -21.80 9.85
CA GLY A 81 5.71 -22.11 11.20
C GLY A 81 5.47 -23.61 11.43
N ALA A 82 5.00 -24.33 10.40
CA ALA A 82 4.78 -25.77 10.44
C ALA A 82 6.07 -26.60 10.32
N GLY A 83 7.25 -25.98 10.23
CA GLY A 83 8.52 -26.70 10.04
C GLY A 83 8.65 -27.41 8.69
N ARG A 84 7.98 -26.90 7.64
CA ARG A 84 7.94 -27.50 6.29
C ARG A 84 8.64 -26.60 5.25
N PRO A 85 9.96 -26.43 5.32
CA PRO A 85 10.71 -25.54 4.43
C PRO A 85 10.57 -25.93 2.94
N ASP A 86 10.48 -27.23 2.64
CA ASP A 86 10.34 -27.69 1.26
C ASP A 86 9.01 -27.24 0.62
N ARG A 87 7.91 -27.24 1.40
CA ARG A 87 6.63 -26.70 0.94
C ARG A 87 6.68 -25.19 0.76
N ALA A 88 7.43 -24.48 1.61
CA ALA A 88 7.67 -23.04 1.46
C ALA A 88 8.47 -22.75 0.18
N ARG A 89 9.53 -23.51 -0.13
CA ARG A 89 10.30 -23.41 -1.38
C ARG A 89 9.43 -23.72 -2.61
N GLN A 90 8.61 -24.78 -2.53
CA GLN A 90 7.67 -25.09 -3.61
C GLN A 90 6.67 -23.96 -3.85
N ALA A 91 6.16 -23.33 -2.79
CA ALA A 91 5.29 -22.14 -2.92
C ALA A 91 6.03 -20.93 -3.52
N SER A 92 7.32 -20.77 -3.25
CA SER A 92 8.14 -19.74 -3.92
C SER A 92 8.27 -19.99 -5.42
N ALA A 93 8.42 -21.26 -5.85
CA ALA A 93 8.38 -21.62 -7.27
C ALA A 93 7.02 -21.30 -7.90
N GLN A 94 5.90 -21.53 -7.17
CA GLN A 94 4.57 -21.12 -7.63
C GLN A 94 4.45 -19.59 -7.71
N ALA A 95 5.08 -18.83 -6.79
CA ALA A 95 5.11 -17.37 -6.88
C ALA A 95 5.88 -16.87 -8.11
N CYS A 96 6.96 -17.57 -8.52
CA CYS A 96 7.66 -17.28 -9.78
C CYS A 96 6.75 -17.54 -11.00
N LEU A 97 6.03 -18.65 -11.03
CA LEU A 97 5.04 -18.93 -12.09
C LEU A 97 3.93 -17.88 -12.10
N ALA A 98 3.41 -17.52 -10.93
CA ALA A 98 2.39 -16.49 -10.81
C ALA A 98 2.92 -15.12 -11.28
N ALA A 99 4.16 -14.76 -10.96
CA ALA A 99 4.78 -13.53 -11.43
C ALA A 99 4.91 -13.52 -12.96
N LEU A 100 5.34 -14.64 -13.55
CA LEU A 100 5.45 -14.79 -15.00
C LEU A 100 4.09 -14.67 -15.68
N VAL A 101 3.11 -15.46 -15.25
CA VAL A 101 1.78 -15.49 -15.88
C VAL A 101 1.04 -14.17 -15.68
N LEU A 102 0.95 -13.69 -14.43
CA LEU A 102 0.22 -12.46 -14.11
C LEU A 102 0.95 -11.24 -14.68
N GLY A 103 2.29 -11.19 -14.57
CA GLY A 103 3.08 -10.10 -15.10
C GLY A 103 2.99 -9.98 -16.62
N THR A 104 3.08 -11.11 -17.34
CA THR A 104 2.91 -11.14 -18.80
C THR A 104 1.48 -10.77 -19.19
N LEU A 105 0.47 -11.35 -18.52
CA LEU A 105 -0.93 -11.01 -18.77
C LEU A 105 -1.21 -9.52 -18.55
N LEU A 106 -0.75 -8.95 -17.45
CA LEU A 106 -0.92 -7.53 -17.18
C LEU A 106 -0.15 -6.67 -18.18
N THR A 107 1.06 -7.06 -18.60
CA THR A 107 1.79 -6.37 -19.66
C THR A 107 0.98 -6.33 -20.96
N VAL A 108 0.47 -7.47 -21.42
CA VAL A 108 -0.31 -7.55 -22.66
C VAL A 108 -1.59 -6.71 -22.53
N LEU A 109 -2.34 -6.87 -21.45
CA LEU A 109 -3.60 -6.14 -21.24
C LEU A 109 -3.39 -4.63 -21.16
N THR A 110 -2.38 -4.19 -20.43
CA THR A 110 -2.12 -2.76 -20.26
C THR A 110 -1.59 -2.11 -21.54
N LEU A 111 -0.74 -2.80 -22.28
CA LEU A 111 -0.23 -2.29 -23.57
C LEU A 111 -1.33 -2.26 -24.63
N ALA A 112 -2.21 -3.28 -24.67
CA ALA A 112 -3.37 -3.28 -25.55
C ALA A 112 -4.37 -2.16 -25.21
N ALA A 113 -4.59 -1.89 -23.92
CA ALA A 113 -5.50 -0.85 -23.46
C ALA A 113 -4.88 0.57 -23.47
N ALA A 114 -3.57 0.72 -23.69
CA ALA A 114 -2.86 1.98 -23.50
C ALA A 114 -3.43 3.16 -24.28
N GLY A 115 -3.94 2.93 -25.50
CA GLY A 115 -4.60 3.96 -26.30
C GLY A 115 -6.01 4.29 -25.81
N GLN A 116 -6.69 3.36 -25.14
CA GLN A 116 -8.07 3.53 -24.69
C GLN A 116 -8.17 4.10 -23.27
N VAL A 117 -7.17 3.83 -22.42
CA VAL A 117 -7.17 4.30 -21.03
C VAL A 117 -7.38 5.81 -20.91
N PRO A 118 -6.66 6.68 -21.63
CA PRO A 118 -6.92 8.13 -21.57
C PRO A 118 -8.32 8.52 -22.05
N VAL A 119 -8.92 7.76 -22.98
CA VAL A 119 -10.29 7.99 -23.45
C VAL A 119 -11.29 7.63 -22.36
N TRP A 120 -11.13 6.47 -21.72
CA TRP A 120 -11.99 6.05 -20.60
C TRP A 120 -11.90 7.01 -19.40
N MET A 121 -10.71 7.56 -19.18
CA MET A 121 -10.48 8.56 -18.12
C MET A 121 -10.90 9.98 -18.53
N GLN A 122 -11.51 10.15 -19.69
CA GLN A 122 -12.01 11.43 -20.21
C GLN A 122 -10.92 12.52 -20.29
N VAL A 123 -9.69 12.12 -20.61
CA VAL A 123 -8.57 13.02 -20.79
C VAL A 123 -8.82 13.93 -22.01
N ASP A 124 -8.43 15.20 -21.91
CA ASP A 124 -8.53 16.16 -23.01
C ASP A 124 -7.88 15.60 -24.30
N PRO A 125 -8.56 15.69 -25.46
CA PRO A 125 -8.02 15.19 -26.73
C PRO A 125 -6.61 15.66 -27.05
N GLY A 126 -6.26 16.89 -26.69
CA GLY A 126 -4.94 17.48 -26.96
C GLY A 126 -3.78 16.83 -26.21
N ILE A 127 -4.06 16.14 -25.10
CA ILE A 127 -3.02 15.49 -24.28
C ILE A 127 -3.14 13.96 -24.23
N ARG A 128 -4.12 13.36 -24.91
CA ARG A 128 -4.33 11.90 -24.92
C ARG A 128 -3.15 11.11 -25.43
N ASP A 129 -2.49 11.60 -26.46
CA ASP A 129 -1.32 10.95 -27.05
C ASP A 129 -0.14 10.94 -26.06
N MET A 130 0.09 12.04 -25.36
CA MET A 130 1.08 12.13 -24.29
C MET A 130 0.76 11.13 -23.15
N ALA A 131 -0.49 11.07 -22.68
CA ALA A 131 -0.94 10.15 -21.65
C ALA A 131 -0.82 8.68 -22.09
N SER A 132 -1.13 8.36 -23.35
CA SER A 132 -0.99 7.02 -23.92
C SER A 132 0.48 6.58 -24.01
N ARG A 133 1.37 7.47 -24.44
CA ARG A 133 2.82 7.19 -24.51
C ARG A 133 3.40 6.98 -23.12
N TYR A 134 3.08 7.87 -22.17
CA TYR A 134 3.46 7.71 -20.77
C TYR A 134 3.02 6.35 -20.22
N PHE A 135 1.76 6.00 -20.42
CA PHE A 135 1.19 4.74 -19.95
C PHE A 135 1.88 3.52 -20.58
N ARG A 136 2.12 3.52 -21.89
CA ARG A 136 2.82 2.42 -22.58
C ARG A 136 4.21 2.18 -22.01
N ILE A 137 5.00 3.25 -21.84
CA ILE A 137 6.36 3.17 -21.31
C ILE A 137 6.36 2.63 -19.88
N LEU A 138 5.47 3.16 -19.03
CA LEU A 138 5.36 2.78 -17.62
C LEU A 138 5.00 1.30 -17.42
N TYR A 139 4.16 0.74 -18.30
CA TYR A 139 3.67 -0.64 -18.20
C TYR A 139 4.44 -1.66 -19.03
N LEU A 140 5.36 -1.22 -19.84
CA LEU A 140 6.25 -2.13 -20.60
C LEU A 140 6.96 -3.14 -19.67
N PRO A 141 7.57 -2.74 -18.54
CA PRO A 141 8.23 -3.64 -17.61
C PRO A 141 7.31 -4.23 -16.54
N MET A 142 6.01 -4.39 -16.80
CA MET A 142 5.05 -4.84 -15.78
C MET A 142 5.37 -6.23 -15.22
N LEU A 143 6.02 -7.08 -16.02
CA LEU A 143 6.54 -8.37 -15.55
C LEU A 143 7.53 -8.18 -14.38
N PHE A 144 8.49 -7.28 -14.52
CA PHE A 144 9.50 -7.01 -13.47
C PHE A 144 8.87 -6.35 -12.25
N ARG A 145 7.92 -5.45 -12.44
CA ARG A 145 7.16 -4.83 -11.34
C ARG A 145 6.36 -5.89 -10.57
N THR A 146 5.69 -6.80 -11.26
CA THR A 146 4.95 -7.92 -10.66
C THR A 146 5.89 -8.83 -9.88
N ALA A 147 7.03 -9.18 -10.46
CA ALA A 147 8.05 -9.98 -9.79
C ALA A 147 8.58 -9.29 -8.52
N SER A 148 8.85 -7.99 -8.59
CA SER A 148 9.32 -7.20 -7.43
C SER A 148 8.31 -7.27 -6.26
N ILE A 149 7.03 -7.07 -6.52
CA ILE A 149 5.99 -7.10 -5.49
C ILE A 149 5.83 -8.51 -4.90
N LEU A 150 5.70 -9.54 -5.74
CA LEU A 150 5.48 -10.91 -5.29
C LEU A 150 6.69 -11.45 -4.53
N PHE A 151 7.90 -11.25 -5.04
CA PHE A 151 9.12 -11.77 -4.41
C PHE A 151 9.45 -11.01 -3.12
N GLY A 152 9.15 -9.71 -3.05
CA GLY A 152 9.19 -8.96 -1.81
C GLY A 152 8.28 -9.56 -0.73
N MET A 153 7.06 -9.96 -1.08
CA MET A 153 6.14 -10.63 -0.16
C MET A 153 6.63 -12.02 0.26
N VAL A 154 7.22 -12.80 -0.66
CA VAL A 154 7.84 -14.10 -0.35
C VAL A 154 8.99 -13.95 0.63
N LEU A 155 9.89 -12.99 0.42
CA LEU A 155 11.02 -12.73 1.33
C LEU A 155 10.54 -12.30 2.72
N ARG A 156 9.54 -11.41 2.79
CA ARG A 156 8.93 -10.99 4.08
C ARG A 156 8.29 -12.16 4.81
N SER A 157 7.66 -13.10 4.11
CA SER A 157 7.08 -14.29 4.72
C SER A 157 8.12 -15.22 5.37
N ALA A 158 9.36 -15.18 4.88
CA ALA A 158 10.51 -15.90 5.46
C ALA A 158 11.20 -15.13 6.61
N GLY A 159 10.68 -13.95 6.96
CA GLY A 159 11.26 -13.11 8.01
C GLY A 159 12.30 -12.08 7.50
N ASP A 160 12.56 -12.05 6.20
CA ASP A 160 13.49 -11.07 5.60
C ASP A 160 12.72 -9.87 5.03
N SER A 161 12.47 -8.86 5.86
CA SER A 161 11.96 -7.56 5.44
C SER A 161 13.08 -6.58 5.04
N ARG A 162 14.33 -6.86 5.42
CA ARG A 162 15.46 -5.95 5.15
C ARG A 162 15.87 -5.95 3.69
N THR A 163 15.88 -7.11 3.05
CA THR A 163 16.24 -7.21 1.63
C THR A 163 15.26 -6.47 0.72
N PRO A 164 13.92 -6.68 0.82
CA PRO A 164 12.97 -5.86 0.06
C PRO A 164 13.11 -4.36 0.33
N MET A 165 13.30 -3.95 1.59
CA MET A 165 13.53 -2.55 1.95
C MET A 165 14.78 -1.98 1.26
N ARG A 166 15.92 -2.67 1.35
CA ARG A 166 17.16 -2.18 0.72
C ARG A 166 17.01 -2.01 -0.80
N VAL A 167 16.41 -3.01 -1.45
CA VAL A 167 16.12 -2.93 -2.89
C VAL A 167 15.15 -1.79 -3.18
N GLY A 168 14.08 -1.63 -2.38
CA GLY A 168 13.13 -0.53 -2.50
C GLY A 168 13.79 0.84 -2.37
N LEU A 169 14.70 1.04 -1.41
CA LEU A 169 15.46 2.29 -1.26
C LEU A 169 16.31 2.59 -2.49
N VAL A 170 16.98 1.58 -3.07
CA VAL A 170 17.75 1.76 -4.31
C VAL A 170 16.84 2.05 -5.51
N VAL A 171 15.71 1.34 -5.63
CA VAL A 171 14.68 1.61 -6.65
C VAL A 171 14.21 3.06 -6.59
N ASN A 172 13.89 3.54 -5.39
CA ASN A 172 13.43 4.90 -5.14
C ASN A 172 14.53 5.94 -5.47
N GLY A 173 15.75 5.71 -5.02
CA GLY A 173 16.88 6.58 -5.33
C GLY A 173 17.20 6.61 -6.83
N LEU A 174 17.16 5.46 -7.50
CA LEU A 174 17.35 5.34 -8.95
C LEU A 174 16.23 6.10 -9.70
N ASN A 175 14.98 5.94 -9.29
CA ASN A 175 13.84 6.62 -9.89
C ASN A 175 14.01 8.15 -9.83
N VAL A 176 14.29 8.72 -8.64
CA VAL A 176 14.50 10.17 -8.48
C VAL A 176 15.69 10.67 -9.31
N THR A 177 16.80 9.93 -9.31
CA THR A 177 17.99 10.30 -10.08
C THR A 177 17.71 10.29 -11.59
N LEU A 178 17.05 9.23 -12.07
CA LEU A 178 16.69 9.12 -13.48
C LEU A 178 15.64 10.17 -13.88
N ASN A 179 14.66 10.48 -13.03
CA ASN A 179 13.72 11.56 -13.25
C ASN A 179 14.47 12.88 -13.49
N PHE A 180 15.43 13.17 -12.63
CA PHE A 180 16.22 14.40 -12.74
C PHE A 180 17.03 14.48 -14.04
N LEU A 181 17.51 13.35 -14.54
CA LEU A 181 18.30 13.26 -15.78
C LEU A 181 17.44 13.17 -17.04
N LEU A 182 16.28 12.49 -16.97
CA LEU A 182 15.49 12.22 -18.18
C LEU A 182 14.39 13.24 -18.43
N ILE A 183 13.79 13.82 -17.37
CA ILE A 183 12.71 14.80 -17.50
C ILE A 183 13.23 16.10 -18.10
N TYR A 184 14.32 16.62 -17.55
CA TYR A 184 14.80 17.94 -17.85
C TYR A 184 15.90 17.92 -18.94
N PRO A 185 16.02 19.00 -19.75
CA PRO A 185 17.14 19.17 -20.67
C PRO A 185 18.45 19.41 -19.91
N ALA A 186 19.57 19.29 -20.62
CA ALA A 186 20.88 19.61 -20.07
C ALA A 186 20.90 21.04 -19.56
N ARG A 187 21.35 21.23 -18.32
CA ARG A 187 21.34 22.52 -17.63
C ARG A 187 22.62 22.73 -16.81
N THR A 188 22.98 23.97 -16.66
CA THR A 188 24.06 24.41 -15.78
C THR A 188 23.46 24.83 -14.43
N VAL A 189 23.91 24.19 -13.35
CA VAL A 189 23.53 24.57 -11.99
C VAL A 189 24.75 25.17 -11.30
N SER A 190 24.61 26.37 -10.81
CA SER A 190 25.62 27.02 -9.97
C SER A 190 25.31 26.71 -8.50
N LEU A 191 26.15 25.92 -7.85
CA LEU A 191 26.05 25.60 -6.44
C LEU A 191 27.33 26.07 -5.74
N ALA A 192 27.21 26.98 -4.79
CA ALA A 192 28.34 27.52 -4.01
C ALA A 192 29.52 28.03 -4.86
N GLY A 193 29.24 28.69 -6.02
CA GLY A 193 30.26 29.23 -6.91
C GLY A 193 30.87 28.24 -7.90
N LEU A 194 30.50 26.96 -7.82
CA LEU A 194 30.87 25.91 -8.78
C LEU A 194 29.76 25.74 -9.83
N THR A 195 30.10 25.94 -11.09
CA THR A 195 29.19 25.74 -12.21
C THR A 195 29.33 24.31 -12.73
N VAL A 196 28.32 23.47 -12.40
CA VAL A 196 28.30 22.08 -12.86
C VAL A 196 27.29 21.94 -13.98
N ARG A 197 27.74 21.44 -15.14
CA ARG A 197 26.84 21.08 -16.23
C ARG A 197 26.24 19.71 -15.98
N ILE A 198 24.94 19.66 -15.71
CA ILE A 198 24.20 18.43 -15.52
C ILE A 198 23.66 17.97 -16.87
N PRO A 199 24.02 16.76 -17.32
CA PRO A 199 23.42 16.19 -18.52
C PRO A 199 21.92 15.97 -18.32
N GLY A 200 21.13 16.14 -19.37
CA GLY A 200 19.68 15.90 -19.31
C GLY A 200 19.15 15.58 -20.68
N ALA A 201 18.24 14.62 -20.76
CA ALA A 201 17.65 14.14 -22.01
C ALA A 201 16.50 15.02 -22.52
N GLY A 202 15.85 15.80 -21.64
CA GLY A 202 14.75 16.70 -22.01
C GLY A 202 13.49 15.98 -22.52
N LEU A 203 13.25 14.73 -22.07
CA LEU A 203 12.13 13.90 -22.54
C LEU A 203 10.80 14.27 -21.87
N GLY A 204 10.79 15.18 -20.91
CA GLY A 204 9.57 15.61 -20.23
C GLY A 204 8.81 14.45 -19.56
N VAL A 205 7.52 14.34 -19.85
CA VAL A 205 6.65 13.31 -19.28
C VAL A 205 7.09 11.87 -19.63
N GLU A 206 7.58 11.65 -20.83
CA GLU A 206 8.13 10.35 -21.24
C GLU A 206 9.39 9.99 -20.44
N GLY A 207 10.19 10.99 -20.08
CA GLY A 207 11.36 10.83 -19.21
C GLY A 207 10.98 10.29 -17.82
N ALA A 208 9.90 10.80 -17.24
CA ALA A 208 9.35 10.27 -15.96
C ALA A 208 8.90 8.81 -16.10
N ALA A 209 8.27 8.44 -17.22
CA ALA A 209 7.86 7.07 -17.48
C ALA A 209 9.06 6.12 -17.62
N TRP A 210 10.11 6.52 -18.35
CA TRP A 210 11.33 5.74 -18.51
C TRP A 210 12.11 5.58 -17.21
N ALA A 211 12.16 6.63 -16.37
CA ALA A 211 12.79 6.56 -15.06
C ALA A 211 12.10 5.53 -14.17
N SER A 212 10.77 5.57 -14.12
CA SER A 212 9.98 4.59 -13.36
C SER A 212 10.10 3.18 -13.94
N ALA A 213 10.07 3.03 -15.26
CA ALA A 213 10.23 1.76 -15.95
C ALA A 213 11.59 1.12 -15.65
N ALA A 214 12.68 1.88 -15.73
CA ALA A 214 14.03 1.41 -15.40
C ALA A 214 14.15 1.00 -13.92
N ALA A 215 13.56 1.77 -13.01
CA ALA A 215 13.52 1.46 -11.58
C ALA A 215 12.75 0.16 -11.30
N PHE A 216 11.64 -0.09 -11.98
CA PHE A 216 10.90 -1.36 -11.88
C PHE A 216 11.69 -2.56 -12.41
N VAL A 217 12.39 -2.40 -13.52
CA VAL A 217 13.28 -3.45 -14.07
C VAL A 217 14.36 -3.80 -13.06
N TYR A 218 15.06 -2.79 -12.52
CA TYR A 218 16.06 -3.01 -11.47
C TYR A 218 15.47 -3.74 -10.26
N GLY A 219 14.34 -3.27 -9.72
CA GLY A 219 13.68 -3.88 -8.57
C GLY A 219 13.29 -5.34 -8.82
N GLY A 220 12.73 -5.64 -10.00
CA GLY A 220 12.37 -6.99 -10.41
C GLY A 220 13.56 -7.92 -10.51
N ILE A 221 14.65 -7.49 -11.14
CA ILE A 221 15.90 -8.27 -11.24
C ILE A 221 16.53 -8.47 -9.86
N ALA A 222 16.68 -7.41 -9.09
CA ALA A 222 17.33 -7.45 -7.78
C ALA A 222 16.61 -8.41 -6.81
N LEU A 223 15.27 -8.31 -6.73
CA LEU A 223 14.48 -9.21 -5.87
C LEU A 223 14.41 -10.64 -6.42
N SER A 224 14.46 -10.83 -7.74
CA SER A 224 14.61 -12.18 -8.34
C SER A 224 15.92 -12.82 -7.91
N ILE A 225 17.03 -12.10 -8.01
CA ILE A 225 18.35 -12.58 -7.56
C ILE A 225 18.35 -12.85 -6.06
N ALA A 226 17.78 -11.94 -5.26
CA ALA A 226 17.66 -12.09 -3.81
C ALA A 226 16.87 -13.35 -3.44
N LEU A 227 15.70 -13.56 -4.06
CA LEU A 227 14.90 -14.76 -3.85
C LEU A 227 15.67 -16.05 -4.24
N TRP A 228 16.34 -16.01 -5.39
CA TRP A 228 17.10 -17.17 -5.88
C TRP A 228 18.28 -17.54 -4.99
N ARG A 229 18.87 -16.57 -4.29
CA ARG A 229 20.00 -16.77 -3.36
C ARG A 229 19.56 -16.99 -1.90
N HIS A 230 18.28 -16.79 -1.58
CA HIS A 230 17.82 -16.87 -0.20
C HIS A 230 17.82 -18.32 0.31
N PRO A 231 18.45 -18.62 1.46
CA PRO A 231 18.66 -19.99 1.92
C PRO A 231 17.36 -20.75 2.22
N ALA A 232 16.33 -20.04 2.67
CA ALA A 232 15.09 -20.66 3.15
C ALA A 232 13.99 -20.76 2.09
N VAL A 233 13.87 -19.79 1.16
CA VAL A 233 12.78 -19.71 0.17
C VAL A 233 13.23 -19.78 -1.27
N SER A 234 14.49 -20.09 -1.54
CA SER A 234 14.97 -20.25 -2.90
C SER A 234 14.17 -21.32 -3.66
N PRO A 235 13.67 -21.02 -4.86
CA PRO A 235 12.95 -22.00 -5.70
C PRO A 235 13.89 -23.01 -6.37
N ARG A 236 15.20 -22.98 -6.08
CA ARG A 236 16.19 -23.89 -6.68
C ARG A 236 15.85 -25.35 -6.36
N GLY A 237 15.87 -26.20 -7.39
CA GLY A 237 15.54 -27.61 -7.26
C GLY A 237 14.06 -27.90 -7.13
N CYS A 238 13.18 -26.91 -7.12
CA CYS A 238 11.74 -27.10 -7.10
C CYS A 238 11.19 -27.35 -8.51
N ARG A 239 10.04 -28.04 -8.57
CA ARG A 239 9.33 -28.25 -9.83
C ARG A 239 8.51 -27.01 -10.21
N PHE A 240 8.76 -26.46 -11.39
CA PHE A 240 7.99 -25.35 -11.97
C PHE A 240 6.73 -25.87 -12.71
N ARG A 241 5.90 -26.62 -12.00
CA ARG A 241 4.58 -27.06 -12.49
C ARG A 241 3.50 -26.53 -11.56
N PRO A 242 2.32 -26.12 -12.09
CA PRO A 242 1.23 -25.61 -11.27
C PRO A 242 0.82 -26.62 -10.18
N ASP A 243 0.92 -26.20 -8.92
CA ASP A 243 0.48 -26.95 -7.76
C ASP A 243 -0.89 -26.43 -7.33
N ARG A 244 -1.94 -27.24 -7.60
CA ARG A 244 -3.33 -26.87 -7.33
C ARG A 244 -3.60 -26.64 -5.85
N GLU A 245 -2.91 -27.34 -4.94
CA GLU A 245 -3.07 -27.18 -3.51
C GLU A 245 -2.57 -25.79 -3.07
N VAL A 246 -1.33 -25.45 -3.47
CA VAL A 246 -0.72 -24.15 -3.20
C VAL A 246 -1.54 -23.01 -3.79
N LEU A 247 -1.88 -23.10 -5.08
CA LEU A 247 -2.63 -22.06 -5.78
C LEU A 247 -4.03 -21.87 -5.20
N ARG A 248 -4.74 -22.94 -4.82
CA ARG A 248 -6.05 -22.86 -4.17
C ARG A 248 -5.94 -22.22 -2.78
N ALA A 249 -4.92 -22.59 -2.01
CA ALA A 249 -4.70 -22.03 -0.68
C ALA A 249 -4.33 -20.54 -0.74
N CYS A 250 -3.46 -20.14 -1.67
CA CYS A 250 -3.15 -18.74 -1.92
C CYS A 250 -4.37 -17.95 -2.43
N GLY A 251 -5.14 -18.53 -3.36
CA GLY A 251 -6.33 -17.93 -3.95
C GLY A 251 -7.42 -17.64 -2.92
N ARG A 252 -7.61 -18.53 -1.94
CA ARG A 252 -8.57 -18.31 -0.84
C ARG A 252 -8.28 -17.06 0.00
N VAL A 253 -7.02 -16.67 0.08
CA VAL A 253 -6.60 -15.44 0.77
C VAL A 253 -6.59 -14.26 -0.20
N ALA A 254 -6.09 -14.48 -1.41
CA ALA A 254 -5.92 -13.44 -2.41
C ALA A 254 -7.25 -12.90 -2.95
N LEU A 255 -8.23 -13.77 -3.26
CA LEU A 255 -9.49 -13.34 -3.90
C LEU A 255 -10.33 -12.39 -3.03
N PRO A 256 -10.60 -12.66 -1.73
CA PRO A 256 -11.30 -11.70 -0.90
C PRO A 256 -10.51 -10.38 -0.74
N ASN A 257 -9.18 -10.46 -0.60
CA ASN A 257 -8.32 -9.28 -0.50
C ASN A 257 -8.35 -8.45 -1.80
N LEU A 258 -8.35 -9.10 -2.96
CA LEU A 258 -8.51 -8.45 -4.26
C LEU A 258 -9.86 -7.72 -4.35
N GLY A 259 -10.95 -8.42 -4.04
CA GLY A 259 -12.30 -7.84 -4.03
C GLY A 259 -12.40 -6.64 -3.10
N GLN A 260 -11.82 -6.73 -1.91
CA GLN A 260 -11.74 -5.62 -0.95
C GLN A 260 -11.01 -4.42 -1.55
N ARG A 261 -9.80 -4.62 -2.09
CA ARG A 261 -8.99 -3.54 -2.64
C ARG A 261 -9.65 -2.85 -3.83
N LEU A 262 -10.25 -3.61 -4.74
CA LEU A 262 -10.98 -3.05 -5.88
C LEU A 262 -12.20 -2.25 -5.42
N ALA A 263 -13.01 -2.80 -4.52
CA ALA A 263 -14.19 -2.12 -4.01
C ALA A 263 -13.85 -0.86 -3.20
N THR A 264 -12.78 -0.88 -2.39
CA THR A 264 -12.34 0.29 -1.64
C THR A 264 -11.71 1.36 -2.54
N THR A 265 -10.91 0.96 -3.53
CA THR A 265 -10.34 1.91 -4.51
C THR A 265 -11.46 2.62 -5.29
N LEU A 266 -12.47 1.88 -5.75
CA LEU A 266 -13.63 2.48 -6.40
C LEU A 266 -14.38 3.43 -5.44
N GLY A 267 -14.51 3.05 -4.16
CA GLY A 267 -15.08 3.91 -3.12
C GLY A 267 -14.31 5.23 -2.96
N TYR A 268 -12.97 5.19 -2.97
CA TYR A 268 -12.16 6.41 -2.91
C TYR A 268 -12.39 7.33 -4.12
N VAL A 269 -12.53 6.77 -5.33
CA VAL A 269 -12.83 7.55 -6.55
C VAL A 269 -14.19 8.23 -6.42
N VAL A 270 -15.22 7.49 -5.98
CA VAL A 270 -16.55 8.05 -5.77
C VAL A 270 -16.55 9.12 -4.69
N PHE A 271 -15.85 8.90 -3.57
CA PHE A 271 -15.69 9.87 -2.50
C PHE A 271 -15.03 11.17 -2.99
N ALA A 272 -13.91 11.05 -3.71
CA ALA A 272 -13.22 12.21 -4.29
C ALA A 272 -14.12 12.98 -5.28
N SER A 273 -14.90 12.27 -6.10
CA SER A 273 -15.87 12.90 -7.02
C SER A 273 -16.92 13.72 -6.27
N MET A 274 -17.45 13.20 -5.14
CA MET A 274 -18.39 13.96 -4.30
C MET A 274 -17.76 15.22 -3.69
N ILE A 275 -16.50 15.12 -3.24
CA ILE A 275 -15.78 16.30 -2.71
C ILE A 275 -15.53 17.33 -3.79
N ASN A 276 -15.18 16.90 -5.00
CA ASN A 276 -14.97 17.80 -6.14
C ASN A 276 -16.24 18.62 -6.46
N SER A 277 -17.42 18.08 -6.20
CA SER A 277 -18.69 18.81 -6.38
C SER A 277 -18.91 19.95 -5.36
N LEU A 278 -18.12 19.99 -4.28
CA LEU A 278 -18.16 21.06 -3.26
C LEU A 278 -17.37 22.33 -3.65
N GLY A 279 -16.68 22.30 -4.79
CA GLY A 279 -15.92 23.45 -5.31
C GLY A 279 -14.42 23.40 -5.03
N GLY A 280 -13.69 24.33 -5.64
CA GLY A 280 -12.22 24.32 -5.71
C GLY A 280 -11.52 24.36 -4.34
N VAL A 281 -11.98 25.18 -3.40
CA VAL A 281 -11.40 25.29 -2.05
C VAL A 281 -11.53 23.97 -1.30
N SER A 282 -12.69 23.32 -1.34
CA SER A 282 -12.93 22.01 -0.70
C SER A 282 -12.07 20.91 -1.33
N THR A 283 -11.96 20.90 -2.65
CA THR A 283 -11.12 19.95 -3.39
C THR A 283 -9.63 20.12 -3.04
N ALA A 284 -9.14 21.35 -3.02
CA ALA A 284 -7.77 21.66 -2.66
C ALA A 284 -7.48 21.28 -1.22
N ALA A 285 -8.34 21.67 -0.28
CA ALA A 285 -8.20 21.33 1.14
C ALA A 285 -8.22 19.81 1.37
N HIS A 286 -9.10 19.06 0.70
CA HIS A 286 -9.13 17.61 0.76
C HIS A 286 -7.84 16.99 0.22
N THR A 287 -7.37 17.43 -0.93
CA THR A 287 -6.15 16.88 -1.56
C THR A 287 -4.93 17.08 -0.66
N VAL A 288 -4.76 18.29 -0.13
CA VAL A 288 -3.66 18.59 0.79
C VAL A 288 -3.80 17.79 2.09
N ALA A 289 -4.98 17.79 2.69
CA ALA A 289 -5.21 17.07 3.95
C ALA A 289 -5.00 15.55 3.78
N ASN A 290 -5.52 14.94 2.72
CA ASN A 290 -5.33 13.51 2.44
C ASN A 290 -3.86 13.15 2.19
N THR A 291 -3.11 14.04 1.53
CA THR A 291 -1.67 13.91 1.32
C THR A 291 -0.92 13.88 2.64
N VAL A 292 -1.19 14.85 3.51
CA VAL A 292 -0.57 14.96 4.84
C VAL A 292 -0.95 13.76 5.71
N GLU A 293 -2.25 13.43 5.82
CA GLU A 293 -2.75 12.31 6.62
C GLU A 293 -2.07 10.99 6.24
N SER A 294 -1.88 10.75 4.93
CA SER A 294 -1.28 9.50 4.45
C SER A 294 0.09 9.21 5.04
N LEU A 295 0.91 10.21 5.30
CA LEU A 295 2.23 10.05 5.92
C LEU A 295 2.15 9.50 7.35
N PHE A 296 1.03 9.73 8.03
CA PHE A 296 0.85 9.38 9.44
C PHE A 296 0.24 8.00 9.65
N TYR A 297 -0.59 7.49 8.73
CA TYR A 297 -1.15 6.13 8.85
C TYR A 297 -0.35 5.07 8.07
N ILE A 298 0.43 5.43 7.06
CA ILE A 298 1.23 4.49 6.26
C ILE A 298 2.12 3.56 7.10
N PRO A 299 2.76 4.01 8.20
CA PRO A 299 3.51 3.11 9.07
C PRO A 299 2.70 1.92 9.57
N GLY A 300 1.40 2.07 9.80
CA GLY A 300 0.50 0.98 10.19
C GLY A 300 0.47 -0.19 9.21
N TYR A 301 0.63 0.05 7.91
CA TYR A 301 0.72 -1.04 6.92
C TYR A 301 2.02 -1.86 7.03
N GLY A 302 3.09 -1.26 7.57
CA GLY A 302 4.30 -1.98 7.93
C GLY A 302 4.03 -2.96 9.09
N MET A 303 3.29 -2.51 10.11
CA MET A 303 2.83 -3.36 11.21
C MET A 303 1.86 -4.45 10.73
N GLN A 304 0.95 -4.15 9.81
CA GLN A 304 0.05 -5.12 9.18
C GLN A 304 0.83 -6.29 8.56
N THR A 305 1.88 -5.98 7.80
CA THR A 305 2.71 -6.99 7.13
C THR A 305 3.45 -7.88 8.15
N ALA A 306 4.00 -7.28 9.21
CA ALA A 306 4.64 -8.01 10.30
C ALA A 306 3.62 -8.90 11.04
N ALA A 307 2.44 -8.38 11.33
CA ALA A 307 1.35 -9.13 11.96
C ALA A 307 0.92 -10.33 11.09
N ALA A 308 0.79 -10.17 9.78
CA ALA A 308 0.44 -11.25 8.85
C ALA A 308 1.52 -12.35 8.81
N THR A 309 2.78 -11.97 8.75
CA THR A 309 3.90 -12.93 8.73
C THR A 309 3.97 -13.72 10.05
N LEU A 310 3.95 -13.04 11.19
CA LEU A 310 4.11 -13.68 12.49
C LEU A 310 2.89 -14.50 12.90
N SER A 311 1.67 -14.05 12.58
CA SER A 311 0.45 -14.82 12.85
C SER A 311 0.38 -16.07 11.97
N GLY A 312 0.81 -15.97 10.70
CA GLY A 312 0.97 -17.12 9.82
C GLY A 312 1.94 -18.16 10.39
N ASN A 313 3.11 -17.72 10.89
CA ASN A 313 4.09 -18.58 11.56
C ASN A 313 3.52 -19.24 12.82
N ALA A 314 2.88 -18.48 13.71
CA ALA A 314 2.30 -19.01 14.95
C ALA A 314 1.18 -20.02 14.64
N TYR A 315 0.35 -19.74 13.65
CA TYR A 315 -0.69 -20.67 13.21
C TYR A 315 -0.11 -21.94 12.59
N GLY A 316 0.92 -21.83 11.75
CA GLY A 316 1.63 -22.97 11.18
C GLY A 316 2.26 -23.86 12.24
N ALA A 317 2.87 -23.26 13.27
CA ALA A 317 3.45 -23.95 14.41
C ALA A 317 2.41 -24.57 15.34
N ARG A 318 1.12 -24.33 15.13
CA ARG A 318 0.02 -24.71 16.05
C ARG A 318 0.17 -24.16 17.47
N ASP A 319 0.89 -23.05 17.62
CA ASP A 319 1.15 -22.39 18.90
C ASP A 319 0.07 -21.31 19.16
N HIS A 320 -1.01 -21.76 19.79
CA HIS A 320 -2.16 -20.93 20.14
C HIS A 320 -1.80 -19.80 21.12
N ASP A 321 -0.97 -20.10 22.13
CA ASP A 321 -0.60 -19.10 23.14
C ASP A 321 0.29 -18.00 22.53
N ARG A 322 1.20 -18.39 21.64
CA ARG A 322 2.01 -17.44 20.88
C ARG A 322 1.14 -16.57 19.98
N LEU A 323 0.14 -17.15 19.29
CA LEU A 323 -0.77 -16.40 18.42
C LEU A 323 -1.57 -15.36 19.22
N LYS A 324 -2.11 -15.73 20.39
CA LYS A 324 -2.84 -14.79 21.26
C LYS A 324 -1.95 -13.67 21.81
N ARG A 325 -0.76 -14.03 22.34
CA ARG A 325 0.20 -13.03 22.83
C ARG A 325 0.63 -12.08 21.73
N LEU A 326 0.89 -12.60 20.53
CA LEU A 326 1.22 -11.79 19.35
C LEU A 326 0.11 -10.78 19.04
N GLY A 327 -1.14 -11.24 18.96
CA GLY A 327 -2.28 -10.36 18.66
C GLY A 327 -2.39 -9.20 19.65
N GLY A 328 -2.35 -9.49 20.96
CA GLY A 328 -2.39 -8.46 21.99
C GLY A 328 -1.19 -7.52 21.98
N THR A 329 -0.01 -8.03 21.63
CA THR A 329 1.22 -7.19 21.57
C THR A 329 1.20 -6.27 20.37
N VAL A 330 0.84 -6.78 19.17
CA VAL A 330 0.76 -5.97 17.95
C VAL A 330 -0.29 -4.87 18.07
N ILE A 331 -1.47 -5.17 18.63
CA ILE A 331 -2.53 -4.18 18.85
C ILE A 331 -2.05 -3.06 19.79
N ARG A 332 -1.36 -3.39 20.89
CA ARG A 332 -0.84 -2.37 21.82
C ARG A 332 0.24 -1.51 21.19
N LEU A 333 1.15 -2.10 20.40
CA LEU A 333 2.18 -1.36 19.68
C LEU A 333 1.58 -0.44 18.63
N GLU A 334 0.59 -0.93 17.87
CA GLU A 334 -0.10 -0.13 16.87
C GLU A 334 -0.86 1.03 17.51
N LEU A 335 -1.57 0.77 18.61
CA LEU A 335 -2.27 1.81 19.36
C LEU A 335 -1.30 2.90 19.82
N ALA A 336 -0.15 2.51 20.38
CA ALA A 336 0.88 3.48 20.79
C ALA A 336 1.43 4.27 19.60
N LEU A 337 1.71 3.59 18.48
CA LEU A 337 2.16 4.21 17.24
C LEU A 337 1.16 5.24 16.73
N MET A 338 -0.12 4.88 16.67
CA MET A 338 -1.18 5.74 16.15
C MET A 338 -1.53 6.90 17.11
N ILE A 339 -1.39 6.71 18.42
CA ILE A 339 -1.51 7.82 19.38
C ILE A 339 -0.40 8.85 19.16
N VAL A 340 0.84 8.39 19.01
CA VAL A 340 1.97 9.30 18.73
C VAL A 340 1.78 10.00 17.39
N SER A 341 1.46 9.23 16.35
CA SER A 341 1.22 9.72 14.99
C SER A 341 0.08 10.73 14.95
N GLY A 342 -1.08 10.40 15.52
CA GLY A 342 -2.23 11.29 15.59
C GLY A 342 -1.94 12.55 16.42
N SER A 343 -1.19 12.45 17.53
CA SER A 343 -0.79 13.62 18.32
C SER A 343 0.11 14.57 17.51
N LEU A 344 1.08 14.02 16.78
CA LEU A 344 1.93 14.82 15.91
C LEU A 344 1.10 15.46 14.77
N LEU A 345 0.20 14.70 14.14
CA LEU A 345 -0.68 15.22 13.11
C LEU A 345 -1.56 16.37 13.64
N PHE A 346 -2.13 16.21 14.84
CA PHE A 346 -2.96 17.24 15.48
C PHE A 346 -2.18 18.53 15.75
N LEU A 347 -0.99 18.40 16.34
CA LEU A 347 -0.14 19.53 16.71
C LEU A 347 0.41 20.27 15.49
N PHE A 348 0.84 19.54 14.48
CA PHE A 348 1.47 20.09 13.28
C PHE A 348 0.53 20.22 12.08
N ALA A 349 -0.78 20.07 12.25
CA ALA A 349 -1.76 20.14 11.16
C ALA A 349 -1.62 21.40 10.32
N GLU A 350 -1.61 22.58 10.95
CA GLU A 350 -1.53 23.87 10.25
C GLU A 350 -0.18 24.10 9.55
N PRO A 351 0.99 23.94 10.20
CA PRO A 351 2.29 24.04 9.53
C PRO A 351 2.41 23.10 8.32
N LEU A 352 1.90 21.88 8.44
CA LEU A 352 1.94 20.89 7.35
C LEU A 352 1.06 21.29 6.17
N VAL A 353 -0.14 21.84 6.41
CA VAL A 353 -0.99 22.34 5.32
C VAL A 353 -0.35 23.57 4.65
N ARG A 354 0.28 24.47 5.40
CA ARG A 354 0.99 25.65 4.88
C ARG A 354 2.16 25.31 3.96
N ILE A 355 2.75 24.12 4.06
CA ILE A 355 3.80 23.65 3.13
C ILE A 355 3.22 23.47 1.72
N PHE A 356 1.95 23.07 1.61
CA PHE A 356 1.32 22.72 0.32
C PHE A 356 0.41 23.81 -0.23
N SER A 357 -0.01 24.78 0.57
CA SER A 357 -0.93 25.85 0.14
C SER A 357 -0.62 27.16 0.84
N SER A 358 -0.74 28.26 0.09
CA SER A 358 -0.70 29.63 0.61
C SER A 358 -2.10 30.28 0.70
N ASP A 359 -3.15 29.59 0.23
CA ASP A 359 -4.52 30.07 0.34
C ASP A 359 -5.07 29.86 1.76
N GLU A 360 -5.40 30.94 2.45
CA GLU A 360 -5.84 30.93 3.85
C GLU A 360 -7.16 30.14 4.02
N SER A 361 -8.04 30.13 3.04
CA SER A 361 -9.30 29.36 3.05
C SER A 361 -9.00 27.85 3.02
N VAL A 362 -8.06 27.42 2.17
CA VAL A 362 -7.58 26.04 2.06
C VAL A 362 -6.87 25.63 3.35
N ILE A 363 -6.01 26.49 3.89
CA ILE A 363 -5.27 26.24 5.14
C ILE A 363 -6.24 26.03 6.30
N ARG A 364 -7.20 26.92 6.50
CA ARG A 364 -8.18 26.83 7.57
C ARG A 364 -9.00 25.53 7.48
N LEU A 365 -9.53 25.25 6.29
CA LEU A 365 -10.37 24.06 6.07
C LEU A 365 -9.57 22.77 6.18
N GLY A 366 -8.38 22.71 5.58
CA GLY A 366 -7.48 21.57 5.65
C GLY A 366 -7.00 21.28 7.08
N THR A 367 -6.62 22.32 7.84
CA THR A 367 -6.23 22.19 9.25
C THR A 367 -7.39 21.64 10.10
N THR A 368 -8.61 22.11 9.86
CA THR A 368 -9.79 21.64 10.58
C THR A 368 -10.01 20.15 10.39
N VAL A 369 -10.04 19.69 9.13
CA VAL A 369 -10.28 18.26 8.84
C VAL A 369 -9.12 17.37 9.29
N LEU A 370 -7.87 17.85 9.22
CA LEU A 370 -6.70 17.12 9.75
C LEU A 370 -6.75 16.96 11.27
N ARG A 371 -7.12 18.00 12.01
CA ARG A 371 -7.28 17.88 13.47
C ARG A 371 -8.40 16.93 13.84
N MET A 372 -9.50 16.91 13.07
CA MET A 372 -10.58 15.96 13.29
C MET A 372 -10.13 14.50 13.08
N VAL A 373 -9.44 14.22 11.98
CA VAL A 373 -8.99 12.84 11.68
C VAL A 373 -7.88 12.38 12.62
N ALA A 374 -7.01 13.27 13.03
CA ALA A 374 -5.92 12.98 13.97
C ALA A 374 -6.40 12.31 15.26
N VAL A 375 -7.56 12.73 15.77
CA VAL A 375 -8.21 12.10 16.95
C VAL A 375 -8.70 10.68 16.62
N SER A 376 -9.01 10.37 15.38
CA SER A 376 -9.50 9.06 14.96
C SER A 376 -8.40 8.08 14.56
N GLU A 377 -7.14 8.52 14.40
CA GLU A 377 -6.01 7.68 13.99
C GLU A 377 -5.84 6.41 14.87
N PRO A 378 -5.92 6.45 16.21
CA PRO A 378 -5.82 5.26 17.03
C PRO A 378 -6.91 4.21 16.73
N PHE A 379 -8.10 4.67 16.36
CA PHE A 379 -9.22 3.78 15.97
C PHE A 379 -9.01 3.20 14.57
N TYR A 380 -8.34 3.92 13.67
CA TYR A 380 -8.04 3.44 12.33
C TYR A 380 -6.91 2.39 12.32
N GLY A 381 -5.89 2.52 13.17
CA GLY A 381 -4.75 1.60 13.23
C GLY A 381 -5.14 0.18 13.65
N ILE A 382 -6.08 0.03 14.59
CA ILE A 382 -6.48 -1.29 15.09
C ILE A 382 -7.05 -2.19 13.99
N PRO A 383 -8.01 -1.76 13.14
CA PRO A 383 -8.43 -2.51 11.96
C PRO A 383 -7.28 -2.97 11.07
N ILE A 384 -6.29 -2.10 10.81
CA ILE A 384 -5.14 -2.42 9.94
C ILE A 384 -4.39 -3.65 10.45
N VAL A 385 -4.02 -3.66 11.72
CA VAL A 385 -3.22 -4.77 12.27
C VAL A 385 -4.03 -6.03 12.53
N VAL A 386 -5.30 -5.91 12.92
CA VAL A 386 -6.20 -7.07 13.08
C VAL A 386 -6.46 -7.73 11.72
N GLU A 387 -6.62 -6.94 10.66
CA GLU A 387 -6.67 -7.45 9.29
C GLU A 387 -5.39 -8.21 8.94
N GLY A 388 -4.21 -7.68 9.29
CA GLY A 388 -2.94 -8.38 9.12
C GLY A 388 -2.90 -9.74 9.82
N LEU A 389 -3.31 -9.79 11.10
CA LEU A 389 -3.42 -11.06 11.84
C LEU A 389 -4.33 -12.06 11.12
N MET A 390 -5.49 -11.60 10.63
CA MET A 390 -6.46 -12.43 9.91
C MET A 390 -5.94 -12.89 8.54
N GLN A 391 -5.20 -12.06 7.83
CA GLN A 391 -4.54 -12.42 6.57
C GLN A 391 -3.53 -13.56 6.79
N GLY A 392 -2.69 -13.47 7.81
CA GLY A 392 -1.69 -14.51 8.14
C GLY A 392 -2.31 -15.86 8.46
N VAL A 393 -3.41 -15.89 9.22
CA VAL A 393 -4.14 -17.12 9.51
C VAL A 393 -5.11 -17.55 8.39
N GLY A 394 -5.22 -16.77 7.30
CA GLY A 394 -6.01 -17.08 6.11
C GLY A 394 -7.51 -16.81 6.23
N ARG A 395 -7.94 -15.95 7.15
CA ARG A 395 -9.33 -15.53 7.35
C ARG A 395 -9.61 -14.16 6.77
N THR A 396 -9.64 -14.03 5.45
CA THR A 396 -9.74 -12.75 4.73
C THR A 396 -11.17 -12.34 4.34
N VAL A 397 -12.15 -13.24 4.48
CA VAL A 397 -13.55 -12.95 4.10
C VAL A 397 -14.18 -11.90 5.02
N ALA A 398 -13.96 -12.00 6.35
CA ALA A 398 -14.54 -11.01 7.27
C ALA A 398 -13.94 -9.61 7.09
N PRO A 399 -12.61 -9.41 6.97
CA PRO A 399 -12.04 -8.13 6.58
C PRO A 399 -12.62 -7.56 5.28
N PHE A 400 -12.76 -8.40 4.25
CA PHE A 400 -13.40 -8.00 2.99
C PHE A 400 -14.80 -7.42 3.23
N VAL A 401 -15.67 -8.15 3.92
CA VAL A 401 -17.04 -7.70 4.19
C VAL A 401 -17.06 -6.41 5.00
N TYR A 402 -16.25 -6.31 6.06
CA TYR A 402 -16.22 -5.14 6.92
C TYR A 402 -15.73 -3.89 6.20
N ASN A 403 -14.62 -3.99 5.46
CA ASN A 403 -14.07 -2.85 4.70
C ASN A 403 -15.02 -2.40 3.59
N VAL A 404 -15.62 -3.33 2.84
CA VAL A 404 -16.56 -2.97 1.77
C VAL A 404 -17.84 -2.36 2.34
N ALA A 405 -18.44 -2.98 3.35
CA ALA A 405 -19.64 -2.45 4.00
C ALA A 405 -19.37 -1.07 4.62
N GLY A 406 -18.28 -0.91 5.36
CA GLY A 406 -17.91 0.37 5.94
C GLY A 406 -17.69 1.46 4.89
N MET A 407 -16.96 1.16 3.81
CA MET A 407 -16.70 2.10 2.73
C MET A 407 -18.02 2.54 2.06
N TRP A 408 -18.86 1.60 1.65
CA TRP A 408 -20.04 1.92 0.83
C TRP A 408 -21.23 2.35 1.65
N ALA A 409 -21.55 1.66 2.76
CA ALA A 409 -22.72 1.97 3.57
C ALA A 409 -22.53 3.16 4.52
N VAL A 410 -21.29 3.38 5.01
CA VAL A 410 -21.04 4.46 5.97
C VAL A 410 -20.42 5.67 5.28
N ARG A 411 -19.23 5.48 4.66
CA ARG A 411 -18.48 6.61 4.08
C ARG A 411 -19.18 7.19 2.87
N ILE A 412 -19.50 6.36 1.86
CA ILE A 412 -20.08 6.83 0.60
C ILE A 412 -21.54 7.26 0.80
N ALA A 413 -22.39 6.40 1.35
CA ALA A 413 -23.79 6.72 1.57
C ALA A 413 -23.96 7.90 2.54
N GLY A 414 -23.20 7.94 3.63
CA GLY A 414 -23.22 9.06 4.58
C GLY A 414 -22.79 10.38 3.93
N THR A 415 -21.69 10.36 3.18
CA THR A 415 -21.22 11.56 2.45
C THR A 415 -22.23 12.04 1.42
N PHE A 416 -22.84 11.10 0.66
CA PHE A 416 -23.88 11.43 -0.30
C PHE A 416 -25.08 12.12 0.37
N ILE A 417 -25.54 11.56 1.49
CA ILE A 417 -26.66 12.14 2.27
C ILE A 417 -26.28 13.54 2.80
N CYS A 418 -25.10 13.68 3.41
CA CYS A 418 -24.65 14.94 3.96
C CYS A 418 -24.54 16.05 2.91
N ILE A 419 -23.97 15.75 1.75
CA ILE A 419 -23.79 16.73 0.68
C ILE A 419 -25.10 17.00 -0.06
N ARG A 420 -25.82 15.94 -0.47
CA ARG A 420 -26.96 16.07 -1.40
C ARG A 420 -28.25 16.53 -0.71
N TYR A 421 -28.52 16.04 0.51
CA TYR A 421 -29.77 16.36 1.21
C TYR A 421 -29.61 17.47 2.25
N PHE A 422 -28.47 17.52 2.94
CA PHE A 422 -28.24 18.53 3.98
C PHE A 422 -27.37 19.71 3.51
N GLY A 423 -26.81 19.68 2.31
CA GLY A 423 -25.98 20.76 1.79
C GLY A 423 -24.70 21.02 2.59
N LEU A 424 -24.20 20.00 3.31
CA LEU A 424 -23.04 20.12 4.17
C LEU A 424 -21.74 20.04 3.35
N GLY A 425 -20.69 20.73 3.86
CA GLY A 425 -19.40 20.82 3.18
C GLY A 425 -18.40 19.72 3.54
N LEU A 426 -17.12 19.99 3.26
CA LEU A 426 -16.00 19.08 3.42
C LEU A 426 -15.89 18.50 4.84
N VAL A 427 -16.14 19.28 5.86
CA VAL A 427 -16.05 18.86 7.28
C VAL A 427 -17.00 17.68 7.55
N ALA A 428 -18.23 17.73 7.03
CA ALA A 428 -19.18 16.64 7.18
C ALA A 428 -18.75 15.38 6.39
N ALA A 429 -18.19 15.54 5.19
CA ALA A 429 -17.66 14.43 4.41
C ALA A 429 -16.52 13.71 5.16
N TRP A 430 -15.61 14.46 5.79
CA TRP A 430 -14.56 13.90 6.65
C TRP A 430 -15.13 13.31 7.94
N GLY A 431 -16.21 13.87 8.48
CA GLY A 431 -16.98 13.27 9.58
C GLY A 431 -17.52 11.88 9.22
N CYS A 432 -18.02 11.69 8.00
CA CYS A 432 -18.44 10.36 7.50
C CYS A 432 -17.24 9.40 7.34
N MET A 433 -16.08 9.90 6.94
CA MET A 433 -14.84 9.12 6.88
C MET A 433 -14.42 8.65 8.29
N ILE A 434 -14.45 9.53 9.27
CA ILE A 434 -14.15 9.21 10.67
C ILE A 434 -15.18 8.21 11.23
N SER A 435 -16.46 8.38 10.92
CA SER A 435 -17.51 7.44 11.30
C SER A 435 -17.27 6.05 10.70
N HIS A 436 -16.82 6.00 9.44
CA HIS A 436 -16.38 4.74 8.80
C HIS A 436 -15.25 4.08 9.59
N ASN A 437 -14.20 4.83 9.95
CA ASN A 437 -13.07 4.32 10.73
C ASN A 437 -13.52 3.79 12.10
N LEU A 438 -14.44 4.48 12.77
CA LEU A 438 -15.01 4.03 14.05
C LEU A 438 -15.86 2.75 13.89
N VAL A 439 -16.66 2.65 12.84
CA VAL A 439 -17.44 1.43 12.55
C VAL A 439 -16.50 0.25 12.29
N LEU A 440 -15.44 0.44 11.50
CA LEU A 440 -14.42 -0.59 11.29
C LEU A 440 -13.77 -0.99 12.60
N PHE A 441 -13.38 -0.02 13.43
CA PHE A 441 -12.83 -0.29 14.76
C PHE A 441 -13.74 -1.20 15.57
N VAL A 442 -15.02 -0.87 15.70
CA VAL A 442 -16.00 -1.66 16.46
C VAL A 442 -16.13 -3.07 15.88
N LEU A 443 -16.24 -3.21 14.55
CA LEU A 443 -16.38 -4.51 13.90
C LEU A 443 -15.14 -5.39 14.09
N PHE A 444 -13.93 -4.85 13.86
CA PHE A 444 -12.69 -5.59 14.02
C PHE A 444 -12.37 -5.89 15.48
N ALA A 445 -12.59 -4.93 16.40
CA ALA A 445 -12.41 -5.15 17.84
C ALA A 445 -13.35 -6.23 18.36
N ARG A 446 -14.66 -6.19 18.01
CA ARG A 446 -15.62 -7.23 18.36
C ARG A 446 -15.23 -8.59 17.79
N HIS A 447 -14.76 -8.63 16.54
CA HIS A 447 -14.31 -9.87 15.90
C HIS A 447 -13.08 -10.44 16.61
N TYR A 448 -12.12 -9.58 16.97
CA TYR A 448 -10.93 -9.98 17.72
C TYR A 448 -11.28 -10.48 19.12
N LEU A 449 -12.05 -9.71 19.88
CA LEU A 449 -12.44 -10.06 21.27
C LEU A 449 -13.32 -11.31 21.33
N SER A 450 -14.15 -11.57 20.32
CA SER A 450 -14.95 -12.80 20.24
C SER A 450 -14.10 -14.06 19.97
N GLY A 451 -12.81 -13.93 19.70
CA GLY A 451 -11.92 -15.04 19.34
C GLY A 451 -12.16 -15.63 17.95
N ARG A 452 -13.14 -15.13 17.19
CA ARG A 452 -13.50 -15.69 15.87
C ARG A 452 -12.41 -15.56 14.82
N TRP A 453 -11.46 -14.65 15.01
CA TRP A 453 -10.27 -14.49 14.16
C TRP A 453 -9.29 -15.64 14.31
N ASP A 454 -9.27 -16.29 15.49
CA ASP A 454 -8.34 -17.36 15.87
C ASP A 454 -8.84 -18.70 15.30
N PRO A 455 -8.04 -19.38 14.46
CA PRO A 455 -8.44 -20.66 13.87
C PRO A 455 -8.62 -21.79 14.91
N PHE A 456 -7.98 -21.68 16.07
CA PHE A 456 -8.06 -22.69 17.15
C PHE A 456 -9.31 -22.55 18.02
N TYR A 457 -10.05 -21.43 17.88
CA TYR A 457 -11.25 -21.17 18.71
C TYR A 457 -12.33 -22.25 18.56
N ARG A 458 -12.55 -22.74 17.32
CA ARG A 458 -13.57 -23.78 17.04
C ARG A 458 -13.20 -25.18 17.56
N GLN A 459 -11.92 -25.44 17.85
CA GLN A 459 -11.50 -26.76 18.37
C GLN A 459 -11.78 -26.93 19.87
N LYS A 460 -12.12 -25.85 20.59
CA LYS A 460 -12.47 -25.90 22.02
C LYS A 460 -13.98 -26.07 22.29
N THR A 461 -14.81 -26.00 21.26
CA THR A 461 -16.28 -26.07 21.36
C THR A 461 -16.84 -27.39 20.80
N VAL A 462 -16.00 -28.35 20.48
CA VAL A 462 -16.29 -29.75 20.19
C VAL A 462 -15.46 -30.62 21.13
#